data_fb4e45ab3e8c173c9a24e11b8154cc83
#
_entry.id   fb4e45ab3e8c173c9a24e11b8154cc83
#
_cell.length_a   1.000
_cell.length_b   1.000
_cell.length_c   1.000
_cell.angle_alpha   90.00
_cell.angle_beta   90.00
_cell.angle_gamma   90.00
#
_symmetry.space_group_name_H-M   'P 1'
#
loop_
_entity.id
_entity.type
_entity.pdbx_description
1 polymer ?
#
loop_
_entity_poly.entity_id
_entity_poly.type
_entity_poly.pdbx_seq_one_letter_code
_entity_poly.pdbx_strand_id
1 'polypeptide(L)'
;MRTTFSRLSSVTALIILVAVVGLGMSFRVMVKNYLADEQKETLQARAAAASELAADYVGYASTFGLDVSTKFHKTLSFASQFSQTDTLVCNTQGQVITCSCQEFWCKHIGMTLDPNYVQEVLLHGEDSRTGILTGVYEENRYLVAQVCTMSDGTVGGLVLVSEPVQGIGEILSRITQMFVFVALIVLLITVICFSIFSQNLCRPLKAMANAAKEFGHGNLKARVETSGDYTQEIDELAVAFNNMASSLEQSEYQRQEFVANVSHELKTPMTTIGGYVDGILDGTIPPERERKYLSLVSSEIKRLSRLVRSMLDVSRLQDQGIPPEKMVRFDVAECLGQVLITFEQKINDKHLDVAVNFPEYSVYAQGELDAITQVAYNLIDNAVKFCPPGGQLGLSLRESGSKVYVSISNTGDTIPPEELPLVFDRFHKIDKSRSLNRDGWGLGLYIVKAIICSHGEDISVTSRDGKTEFTFTLAGVNSL
;
A
#
# COMPACT_ATOMS: atom_id res chain seq x y z
N MET A 1 15.89 11.08 15.49
CA MET A 1 15.76 10.43 14.15
C MET A 1 14.65 11.15 13.40
N ARG A 2 14.97 11.73 12.24
CA ARG A 2 13.94 12.37 11.40
C ARG A 2 13.09 11.28 10.77
N THR A 3 11.82 11.22 11.13
CA THR A 3 10.88 10.27 10.54
C THR A 3 10.72 10.57 9.05
N THR A 4 10.43 9.57 8.22
CA THR A 4 10.11 9.73 6.79
C THR A 4 9.05 10.79 6.58
N PHE A 5 8.11 10.89 7.51
CA PHE A 5 7.10 11.95 7.61
C PHE A 5 7.71 13.36 7.65
N SER A 6 8.62 13.63 8.58
CA SER A 6 9.26 14.97 8.71
C SER A 6 10.05 15.35 7.46
N ARG A 7 10.63 14.39 6.74
CA ARG A 7 11.30 14.64 5.46
C ARG A 7 10.29 14.96 4.35
N LEU A 8 9.23 14.18 4.23
CA LEU A 8 8.22 14.38 3.19
C LEU A 8 7.51 15.73 3.38
N SER A 9 7.10 16.06 4.63
CA SER A 9 6.47 17.35 4.93
C SER A 9 7.39 18.55 4.66
N SER A 10 8.68 18.44 4.98
CA SER A 10 9.63 19.53 4.71
C SER A 10 9.87 19.74 3.21
N VAL A 11 9.95 18.63 2.45
CA VAL A 11 10.15 18.70 0.99
C VAL A 11 8.91 19.25 0.28
N THR A 12 7.71 18.79 0.63
CA THR A 12 6.47 19.30 0.04
C THR A 12 6.23 20.77 0.39
N ALA A 13 6.45 21.16 1.64
CA ALA A 13 6.36 22.56 2.06
C ALA A 13 7.35 23.46 1.29
N LEU A 14 8.59 22.99 1.09
CA LEU A 14 9.61 23.72 0.34
C LEU A 14 9.22 23.87 -1.14
N ILE A 15 8.72 22.81 -1.77
CA ILE A 15 8.26 22.84 -3.17
C ILE A 15 7.12 23.83 -3.35
N ILE A 16 6.12 23.80 -2.45
CA ILE A 16 4.98 24.73 -2.49
C ILE A 16 5.46 26.18 -2.28
N LEU A 17 6.35 26.39 -1.32
CA LEU A 17 6.91 27.73 -1.07
C LEU A 17 7.64 28.28 -2.31
N VAL A 18 8.50 27.48 -2.93
CA VAL A 18 9.23 27.87 -4.15
C VAL A 18 8.27 28.14 -5.31
N ALA A 19 7.24 27.30 -5.48
CA ALA A 19 6.23 27.49 -6.52
C ALA A 19 5.42 28.78 -6.30
N VAL A 20 4.98 29.06 -5.08
CA VAL A 20 4.23 30.29 -4.74
C VAL A 20 5.08 31.54 -4.95
N VAL A 21 6.34 31.51 -4.51
CA VAL A 21 7.26 32.65 -4.72
C VAL A 21 7.56 32.88 -6.21
N GLY A 22 7.77 31.79 -6.96
CA GLY A 22 8.02 31.86 -8.41
C GLY A 22 6.81 32.40 -9.17
N LEU A 23 5.61 31.92 -8.87
CA LEU A 23 4.36 32.45 -9.44
C LEU A 23 4.15 33.90 -9.09
N GLY A 24 4.41 34.32 -7.84
CA GLY A 24 4.28 35.68 -7.41
C GLY A 24 5.24 36.66 -8.14
N MET A 25 6.49 36.24 -8.32
CA MET A 25 7.45 37.00 -9.10
C MET A 25 7.06 37.14 -10.57
N SER A 26 6.67 36.04 -11.19
CA SER A 26 6.19 36.01 -12.58
C SER A 26 4.98 36.89 -12.78
N PHE A 27 3.99 36.77 -11.89
CA PHE A 27 2.77 37.58 -11.91
C PHE A 27 3.09 39.07 -11.76
N ARG A 28 3.96 39.44 -10.84
CA ARG A 28 4.38 40.84 -10.63
C ARG A 28 5.01 41.43 -11.89
N VAL A 29 5.90 40.68 -12.53
CA VAL A 29 6.57 41.14 -13.78
C VAL A 29 5.54 41.30 -14.90
N MET A 30 4.63 40.29 -15.05
CA MET A 30 3.59 40.34 -16.07
C MET A 30 2.66 41.55 -15.89
N VAL A 31 2.17 41.81 -14.67
CA VAL A 31 1.29 42.94 -14.37
C VAL A 31 2.01 44.29 -14.59
N LYS A 32 3.29 44.35 -14.17
CA LYS A 32 4.09 45.56 -14.41
C LYS A 32 4.21 45.87 -15.91
N ASN A 33 4.52 44.90 -16.73
CA ASN A 33 4.66 45.05 -18.17
C ASN A 33 3.34 45.43 -18.82
N TYR A 34 2.24 44.69 -18.46
CA TYR A 34 0.91 44.95 -18.95
C TYR A 34 0.45 46.39 -18.67
N LEU A 35 0.60 46.88 -17.43
CA LEU A 35 0.24 48.25 -17.04
C LEU A 35 1.11 49.29 -17.75
N ALA A 36 2.38 49.00 -17.97
CA ALA A 36 3.27 49.91 -18.70
C ALA A 36 2.89 50.03 -20.19
N ASP A 37 2.57 48.92 -20.83
CA ASP A 37 2.14 48.86 -22.23
C ASP A 37 0.78 49.56 -22.43
N GLU A 38 -0.20 49.31 -21.56
CA GLU A 38 -1.52 49.95 -21.61
C GLU A 38 -1.43 51.47 -21.38
N GLN A 39 -0.58 51.93 -20.45
CA GLN A 39 -0.35 53.37 -20.28
C GLN A 39 0.32 54.00 -21.50
N LYS A 40 1.31 53.30 -22.11
CA LYS A 40 1.95 53.78 -23.32
C LYS A 40 0.97 53.99 -24.46
N GLU A 41 0.13 52.98 -24.73
CA GLU A 41 -0.91 53.09 -25.79
C GLU A 41 -1.92 54.22 -25.50
N THR A 42 -2.33 54.37 -24.24
CA THR A 42 -3.24 55.42 -23.82
C THR A 42 -2.61 56.81 -24.01
N LEU A 43 -1.33 56.99 -23.62
CA LEU A 43 -0.64 58.26 -23.78
C LEU A 43 -0.37 58.59 -25.25
N GLN A 44 -0.07 57.61 -26.10
CA GLN A 44 0.09 57.78 -27.54
C GLN A 44 -1.22 58.26 -28.17
N ALA A 45 -2.38 57.65 -27.85
CA ALA A 45 -3.68 58.08 -28.34
C ALA A 45 -4.01 59.51 -27.91
N ARG A 46 -3.65 59.90 -26.66
CA ARG A 46 -3.83 61.25 -26.14
C ARG A 46 -2.90 62.25 -26.82
N ALA A 47 -1.66 61.87 -27.07
CA ALA A 47 -0.67 62.72 -27.77
C ALA A 47 -1.13 62.98 -29.22
N ALA A 48 -1.65 61.95 -29.91
CA ALA A 48 -2.21 62.11 -31.24
C ALA A 48 -3.39 63.10 -31.27
N ALA A 49 -4.35 62.95 -30.36
CA ALA A 49 -5.50 63.86 -30.25
C ALA A 49 -5.04 65.32 -29.88
N ALA A 50 -4.09 65.44 -28.97
CA ALA A 50 -3.54 66.74 -28.59
C ALA A 50 -2.73 67.40 -29.73
N SER A 51 -2.02 66.60 -30.55
CA SER A 51 -1.28 67.12 -31.71
C SER A 51 -2.20 67.63 -32.81
N GLU A 52 -3.35 66.98 -33.05
CA GLU A 52 -4.37 67.46 -33.99
C GLU A 52 -4.97 68.77 -33.52
N LEU A 53 -5.37 68.87 -32.25
CA LEU A 53 -5.86 70.11 -31.66
C LEU A 53 -4.82 71.25 -31.70
N ALA A 54 -3.57 70.92 -31.48
CA ALA A 54 -2.43 71.91 -31.53
C ALA A 54 -2.16 72.37 -32.96
N ALA A 55 -2.31 71.52 -33.96
CA ALA A 55 -2.11 71.87 -35.37
C ALA A 55 -3.11 72.94 -35.79
N ASP A 56 -4.38 72.75 -35.42
CA ASP A 56 -5.42 73.80 -35.68
C ASP A 56 -5.05 75.14 -34.97
N TYR A 57 -4.64 75.08 -33.72
CA TYR A 57 -4.23 76.25 -32.95
C TYR A 57 -3.07 77.00 -33.56
N VAL A 58 -1.97 76.30 -33.87
CA VAL A 58 -0.80 76.96 -34.46
C VAL A 58 -1.08 77.59 -35.80
N GLY A 59 -1.95 76.98 -36.62
CA GLY A 59 -2.42 77.54 -37.87
C GLY A 59 -3.22 78.85 -37.69
N TYR A 60 -4.13 78.88 -36.69
CA TYR A 60 -5.02 80.03 -36.42
C TYR A 60 -4.28 81.14 -35.60
N ALA A 61 -3.35 80.80 -34.69
CA ALA A 61 -2.64 81.76 -33.85
C ALA A 61 -1.80 82.76 -34.67
N SER A 62 -1.28 82.34 -35.79
CA SER A 62 -0.55 83.23 -36.72
C SER A 62 -1.46 84.26 -37.33
N THR A 63 -2.83 84.05 -37.33
CA THR A 63 -3.77 84.91 -38.04
C THR A 63 -4.63 85.76 -37.09
N PHE A 64 -4.97 85.30 -35.87
CA PHE A 64 -6.03 85.81 -35.00
C PHE A 64 -5.65 86.29 -33.60
N GLY A 65 -4.41 86.16 -33.13
CA GLY A 65 -3.88 86.74 -31.90
C GLY A 65 -4.30 86.21 -30.55
N LEU A 66 -4.20 86.96 -29.46
CA LEU A 66 -4.34 86.57 -28.03
C LEU A 66 -5.65 85.88 -27.61
N ASP A 67 -6.78 86.12 -28.26
CA ASP A 67 -8.07 85.49 -27.86
C ASP A 67 -8.16 83.98 -28.19
N VAL A 68 -7.52 83.57 -29.25
CA VAL A 68 -7.38 82.19 -29.67
C VAL A 68 -6.49 81.36 -28.67
N SER A 69 -5.41 82.04 -28.23
CA SER A 69 -4.46 81.48 -27.24
C SER A 69 -5.16 81.14 -25.91
N THR A 70 -6.02 82.03 -25.43
CA THR A 70 -6.76 81.85 -24.17
C THR A 70 -7.81 80.69 -24.25
N LYS A 71 -8.51 80.58 -25.39
CA LYS A 71 -9.46 79.54 -25.62
C LYS A 71 -8.79 78.19 -25.74
N PHE A 72 -7.69 78.09 -26.46
CA PHE A 72 -6.94 76.82 -26.61
C PHE A 72 -6.35 76.35 -25.28
N HIS A 73 -5.75 77.24 -24.49
CA HIS A 73 -5.27 76.93 -23.14
C HIS A 73 -6.37 76.38 -22.24
N LYS A 74 -7.59 76.96 -22.24
CA LYS A 74 -8.73 76.47 -21.48
C LYS A 74 -9.16 75.09 -21.93
N THR A 75 -9.20 74.79 -23.21
CA THR A 75 -9.54 73.49 -23.76
C THR A 75 -8.53 72.46 -23.37
N LEU A 76 -7.21 72.75 -23.48
CA LEU A 76 -6.11 71.88 -23.10
C LEU A 76 -6.10 71.60 -21.59
N SER A 77 -6.33 72.63 -20.77
CA SER A 77 -6.43 72.49 -19.30
C SER A 77 -7.61 71.64 -18.86
N PHE A 78 -8.78 71.82 -19.53
CA PHE A 78 -9.95 71.03 -19.28
C PHE A 78 -9.75 69.54 -19.65
N ALA A 79 -9.15 69.26 -20.81
CA ALA A 79 -8.80 67.92 -21.24
C ALA A 79 -7.81 67.24 -20.28
N SER A 80 -6.83 67.96 -19.79
CA SER A 80 -5.83 67.51 -18.83
C SER A 80 -6.45 67.12 -17.48
N GLN A 81 -7.41 67.89 -16.98
CA GLN A 81 -8.11 67.57 -15.73
C GLN A 81 -8.81 66.23 -15.75
N PHE A 82 -9.44 65.87 -16.87
CA PHE A 82 -10.11 64.58 -17.04
C PHE A 82 -9.13 63.44 -17.26
N SER A 83 -8.03 63.70 -17.94
CA SER A 83 -7.07 62.69 -18.32
C SER A 83 -5.94 62.48 -17.30
N GLN A 84 -5.82 63.36 -16.31
CA GLN A 84 -4.71 63.37 -15.32
C GLN A 84 -3.32 63.40 -15.97
N THR A 85 -3.25 63.94 -17.18
CA THR A 85 -1.97 64.06 -17.94
C THR A 85 -1.61 65.50 -18.15
N ASP A 86 -0.33 65.79 -18.08
CA ASP A 86 0.19 67.13 -18.44
C ASP A 86 0.51 67.18 -19.94
N THR A 87 0.05 68.19 -20.62
CA THR A 87 0.29 68.40 -22.02
C THR A 87 1.07 69.71 -22.23
N LEU A 88 2.18 69.64 -22.95
CA LEU A 88 2.95 70.79 -23.36
C LEU A 88 2.93 70.89 -24.87
N VAL A 89 2.75 72.13 -25.41
CA VAL A 89 2.85 72.39 -26.82
C VAL A 89 4.07 73.28 -27.03
N CYS A 90 4.98 72.87 -27.92
CA CYS A 90 6.21 73.50 -28.19
C CYS A 90 6.33 73.90 -29.67
N ASN A 91 7.12 74.97 -29.96
CA ASN A 91 7.51 75.29 -31.31
C ASN A 91 8.58 74.32 -31.86
N THR A 92 9.00 74.49 -33.11
CA THR A 92 10.01 73.68 -33.77
C THR A 92 11.44 73.86 -33.14
N GLN A 93 11.65 74.86 -32.30
CA GLN A 93 12.88 75.06 -31.52
C GLN A 93 12.78 74.40 -30.12
N GLY A 94 11.69 73.76 -29.79
CA GLY A 94 11.45 73.10 -28.50
C GLY A 94 11.05 74.06 -27.37
N GLN A 95 10.75 75.36 -27.69
CA GLN A 95 10.26 76.28 -26.67
C GLN A 95 8.75 76.00 -26.38
N VAL A 96 8.41 75.87 -25.12
CA VAL A 96 7.02 75.71 -24.69
C VAL A 96 6.19 76.93 -24.92
N ILE A 97 5.18 76.86 -25.79
CA ILE A 97 4.28 77.96 -26.16
C ILE A 97 3.09 78.02 -25.23
N THR A 98 2.50 76.81 -24.89
CA THR A 98 1.39 76.65 -23.97
C THR A 98 1.45 75.31 -23.27
N CYS A 99 0.77 75.21 -22.15
CA CYS A 99 0.68 74.00 -21.36
C CYS A 99 -0.79 73.76 -20.82
N SER A 100 -1.03 72.57 -20.31
CA SER A 100 -2.32 72.19 -19.73
C SER A 100 -2.49 72.60 -18.28
N CYS A 101 -1.55 73.34 -17.69
CA CYS A 101 -1.68 73.84 -16.32
C CYS A 101 -2.90 74.74 -16.16
N GLN A 102 -3.51 74.77 -14.94
CA GLN A 102 -4.68 75.62 -14.68
C GLN A 102 -4.40 77.07 -14.77
N GLU A 103 -3.19 77.48 -14.45
CA GLU A 103 -2.71 78.92 -14.55
C GLU A 103 -2.27 79.18 -15.94
N PHE A 104 -2.82 80.27 -16.57
CA PHE A 104 -2.43 80.73 -17.92
C PHE A 104 -0.96 81.08 -18.04
N TRP A 105 -0.37 81.64 -16.97
CA TRP A 105 1.07 81.98 -16.89
C TRP A 105 1.78 81.02 -15.96
N CYS A 106 1.94 79.79 -16.38
CA CYS A 106 2.65 78.79 -15.56
C CYS A 106 4.14 78.78 -15.80
N LYS A 107 4.92 78.22 -14.90
CA LYS A 107 6.36 78.13 -14.96
C LYS A 107 6.91 77.42 -16.24
N HIS A 108 6.10 76.57 -16.88
CA HIS A 108 6.52 75.83 -18.04
C HIS A 108 6.54 76.66 -19.32
N ILE A 109 5.82 77.76 -19.41
CA ILE A 109 5.74 78.60 -20.59
C ILE A 109 7.07 79.33 -20.77
N GLY A 110 7.66 79.24 -21.94
CA GLY A 110 8.94 79.83 -22.28
C GLY A 110 10.20 78.94 -21.95
N MET A 111 9.97 77.81 -21.22
CA MET A 111 11.03 76.80 -21.05
C MET A 111 11.39 76.20 -22.40
N THR A 112 12.65 75.74 -22.56
CA THR A 112 13.11 75.10 -23.78
C THR A 112 13.51 73.65 -23.46
N LEU A 113 13.00 72.72 -24.27
CA LEU A 113 13.36 71.30 -24.21
C LEU A 113 14.79 71.10 -24.72
N ASP A 114 15.41 69.98 -24.35
CA ASP A 114 16.71 69.56 -24.85
C ASP A 114 16.70 69.57 -26.40
N PRO A 115 17.56 70.34 -27.07
CA PRO A 115 17.61 70.40 -28.53
C PRO A 115 17.81 69.07 -29.22
N ASN A 116 18.57 68.14 -28.62
CA ASN A 116 18.81 66.82 -29.16
C ASN A 116 17.52 66.01 -29.13
N TYR A 117 16.73 66.14 -28.05
CA TYR A 117 15.44 65.45 -27.92
C TYR A 117 14.42 65.98 -28.93
N VAL A 118 14.35 67.31 -29.11
CA VAL A 118 13.47 67.91 -30.09
C VAL A 118 13.81 67.46 -31.50
N GLN A 119 15.10 67.41 -31.86
CA GLN A 119 15.52 66.93 -33.16
C GLN A 119 15.22 65.51 -33.41
N GLU A 120 15.34 64.60 -32.41
CA GLU A 120 14.99 63.19 -32.46
C GLU A 120 13.49 62.99 -32.74
N VAL A 121 12.62 63.72 -32.01
CA VAL A 121 11.18 63.66 -32.21
C VAL A 121 10.77 64.21 -33.60
N LEU A 122 11.39 65.30 -34.06
CA LEU A 122 11.15 65.91 -35.39
C LEU A 122 11.53 64.96 -36.54
N LEU A 123 12.58 64.11 -36.33
CA LEU A 123 13.03 63.15 -37.33
C LEU A 123 12.18 61.92 -37.44
N HIS A 124 11.69 61.39 -36.29
CA HIS A 124 10.97 60.16 -36.23
C HIS A 124 9.44 60.33 -36.24
N GLY A 125 8.95 61.53 -36.07
CA GLY A 125 7.53 61.88 -36.03
C GLY A 125 6.88 61.68 -34.66
N GLU A 126 7.39 60.70 -33.89
CA GLU A 126 6.94 60.43 -32.50
C GLU A 126 8.10 59.89 -31.66
N ASP A 127 8.00 60.02 -30.35
CA ASP A 127 8.88 59.37 -29.38
C ASP A 127 8.09 58.97 -28.12
N SER A 128 8.48 57.87 -27.51
CA SER A 128 7.86 57.37 -26.29
C SER A 128 8.93 56.82 -25.35
N ARG A 129 9.10 57.48 -24.20
CA ARG A 129 10.10 57.10 -23.20
C ARG A 129 9.61 57.27 -21.77
N THR A 130 10.32 56.66 -20.85
CA THR A 130 10.12 56.90 -19.41
C THR A 130 11.38 57.53 -18.85
N GLY A 131 11.22 58.67 -18.20
CA GLY A 131 12.38 59.39 -17.67
C GLY A 131 12.04 60.76 -17.09
N ILE A 132 13.08 61.51 -16.81
CA ILE A 132 12.99 62.90 -16.34
C ILE A 132 13.15 63.80 -17.56
N LEU A 133 12.21 64.72 -17.76
CA LEU A 133 12.37 65.75 -18.76
C LEU A 133 13.14 66.93 -18.17
N THR A 134 14.46 66.89 -18.33
CA THR A 134 15.38 67.88 -17.75
C THR A 134 14.99 69.32 -18.09
N GLY A 135 14.86 70.14 -17.07
CA GLY A 135 14.44 71.50 -17.20
C GLY A 135 12.93 71.78 -17.15
N VAL A 136 12.09 70.73 -17.18
CA VAL A 136 10.64 70.90 -17.13
C VAL A 136 10.02 70.09 -15.91
N TYR A 137 10.43 68.83 -15.74
CA TYR A 137 9.95 67.98 -14.64
C TYR A 137 11.14 67.41 -13.87
N GLU A 138 11.03 67.36 -12.54
CA GLU A 138 12.05 66.80 -11.64
C GLU A 138 11.79 65.31 -11.29
N GLU A 139 10.62 64.80 -11.64
CA GLU A 139 10.20 63.45 -11.37
C GLU A 139 10.20 62.54 -12.62
N ASN A 140 10.30 61.23 -12.43
CA ASN A 140 10.16 60.30 -13.52
C ASN A 140 8.74 60.28 -14.03
N ARG A 141 8.57 60.45 -15.33
CA ARG A 141 7.28 60.48 -16.01
C ARG A 141 7.29 59.54 -17.22
N TYR A 142 6.14 59.04 -17.58
CA TYR A 142 5.90 58.52 -18.91
C TYR A 142 5.73 59.72 -19.85
N LEU A 143 6.49 59.72 -20.91
CA LEU A 143 6.56 60.84 -21.86
C LEU A 143 6.23 60.32 -23.26
N VAL A 144 5.27 60.93 -23.93
CA VAL A 144 4.98 60.70 -25.34
C VAL A 144 5.04 62.07 -26.05
N ALA A 145 5.92 62.18 -27.02
CA ALA A 145 6.02 63.37 -27.88
C ALA A 145 5.55 63.03 -29.28
N GLN A 146 4.81 63.90 -29.89
CA GLN A 146 4.34 63.76 -31.25
C GLN A 146 4.46 65.07 -32.02
N VAL A 147 4.86 64.98 -33.29
CA VAL A 147 4.96 66.11 -34.18
C VAL A 147 3.60 66.67 -34.56
N CYS A 148 3.45 67.95 -34.49
CA CYS A 148 2.28 68.68 -34.86
C CYS A 148 2.37 69.10 -36.31
N THR A 149 1.64 68.44 -37.22
CA THR A 149 1.68 68.83 -38.68
C THR A 149 0.47 69.66 -39.04
N MET A 150 0.71 70.82 -39.60
CA MET A 150 -0.36 71.70 -40.04
C MET A 150 -1.07 71.17 -41.30
N SER A 151 -2.22 71.73 -41.63
CA SER A 151 -3.03 71.37 -42.79
C SER A 151 -2.32 71.54 -44.16
N ASP A 152 -1.26 72.35 -44.20
CA ASP A 152 -0.40 72.53 -45.39
C ASP A 152 0.77 71.53 -45.49
N GLY A 153 0.85 70.56 -44.51
CA GLY A 153 1.92 69.58 -44.44
C GLY A 153 3.21 70.09 -43.80
N THR A 154 3.25 71.28 -43.33
CA THR A 154 4.43 71.80 -42.61
C THR A 154 4.40 71.43 -41.13
N VAL A 155 5.56 71.24 -40.53
CA VAL A 155 5.72 70.95 -39.10
C VAL A 155 5.59 72.26 -38.31
N GLY A 156 4.55 72.40 -37.54
CA GLY A 156 4.27 73.59 -36.72
C GLY A 156 4.94 73.56 -35.33
N GLY A 157 5.33 72.39 -34.88
CA GLY A 157 5.89 72.19 -33.55
C GLY A 157 5.77 70.75 -33.08
N LEU A 158 5.79 70.52 -31.78
CA LEU A 158 5.62 69.25 -31.16
C LEU A 158 4.73 69.34 -29.92
N VAL A 159 3.93 68.24 -29.65
CA VAL A 159 3.13 68.10 -28.46
C VAL A 159 3.77 67.01 -27.60
N LEU A 160 3.92 67.32 -26.33
CA LEU A 160 4.40 66.38 -25.35
C LEU A 160 3.28 66.09 -24.31
N VAL A 161 2.85 64.83 -24.17
CA VAL A 161 1.95 64.41 -23.13
C VAL A 161 2.73 63.58 -22.12
N SER A 162 2.48 63.85 -20.85
CA SER A 162 3.22 63.17 -19.77
C SER A 162 2.32 62.83 -18.58
N GLU A 163 2.66 61.71 -17.91
CA GLU A 163 1.99 61.25 -16.68
C GLU A 163 3.02 60.79 -15.66
N PRO A 164 2.88 61.06 -14.35
CA PRO A 164 3.81 60.60 -13.33
C PRO A 164 3.81 59.07 -13.20
N VAL A 165 5.00 58.48 -13.03
CA VAL A 165 5.14 57.01 -12.87
C VAL A 165 4.58 56.51 -11.52
N GLN A 166 4.31 57.38 -10.56
CA GLN A 166 3.93 57.01 -9.19
C GLN A 166 2.64 56.20 -9.07
N GLY A 167 1.65 56.36 -9.94
CA GLY A 167 0.38 55.66 -9.92
C GLY A 167 0.49 54.13 -10.07
N ILE A 168 1.42 53.65 -10.89
CA ILE A 168 1.65 52.19 -11.09
C ILE A 168 2.22 51.54 -9.84
N GLY A 169 3.11 52.23 -9.12
CA GLY A 169 3.75 51.70 -7.91
C GLY A 169 2.73 51.34 -6.82
N GLU A 170 1.71 52.18 -6.62
CA GLU A 170 0.65 51.93 -5.63
C GLU A 170 -0.24 50.77 -6.01
N ILE A 171 -0.67 50.67 -7.27
CA ILE A 171 -1.45 49.57 -7.79
C ILE A 171 -0.68 48.25 -7.64
N LEU A 172 0.57 48.24 -8.04
CA LEU A 172 1.44 47.07 -7.95
C LEU A 172 1.67 46.62 -6.49
N SER A 173 1.79 47.59 -5.57
CA SER A 173 1.89 47.30 -4.12
C SER A 173 0.63 46.66 -3.57
N ARG A 174 -0.57 47.18 -3.88
CA ARG A 174 -1.86 46.60 -3.46
C ARG A 174 -2.06 45.20 -4.01
N ILE A 175 -1.78 44.98 -5.29
CA ILE A 175 -1.85 43.66 -5.92
C ILE A 175 -0.88 42.68 -5.24
N THR A 176 0.35 43.10 -4.94
CA THR A 176 1.33 42.28 -4.24
C THR A 176 0.87 41.92 -2.82
N GLN A 177 0.27 42.85 -2.08
CA GLN A 177 -0.29 42.57 -0.75
C GLN A 177 -1.44 41.56 -0.82
N MET A 178 -2.36 41.69 -1.78
CA MET A 178 -3.44 40.72 -1.98
C MET A 178 -2.89 39.34 -2.33
N PHE A 179 -1.88 39.27 -3.19
CA PHE A 179 -1.22 38.01 -3.55
C PHE A 179 -0.57 37.34 -2.34
N VAL A 180 0.17 38.07 -1.51
CA VAL A 180 0.79 37.56 -0.29
C VAL A 180 -0.26 37.02 0.68
N PHE A 181 -1.39 37.74 0.85
CA PHE A 181 -2.47 37.29 1.71
C PHE A 181 -3.09 35.97 1.23
N VAL A 182 -3.41 35.86 -0.06
CA VAL A 182 -3.93 34.61 -0.65
C VAL A 182 -2.90 33.47 -0.53
N ALA A 183 -1.62 33.76 -0.77
CA ALA A 183 -0.53 32.78 -0.63
C ALA A 183 -0.43 32.22 0.79
N LEU A 184 -0.59 33.05 1.81
CA LEU A 184 -0.60 32.62 3.22
C LEU A 184 -1.80 31.71 3.54
N ILE A 185 -2.97 32.04 3.01
CA ILE A 185 -4.16 31.18 3.18
C ILE A 185 -3.95 29.81 2.54
N VAL A 186 -3.47 29.77 1.30
CA VAL A 186 -3.17 28.50 0.59
C VAL A 186 -2.12 27.68 1.35
N LEU A 187 -1.07 28.32 1.85
CA LEU A 187 -0.06 27.65 2.65
C LEU A 187 -0.65 27.03 3.93
N LEU A 188 -1.50 27.79 4.65
CA LEU A 188 -2.16 27.31 5.86
C LEU A 188 -3.06 26.10 5.57
N ILE A 189 -3.90 26.18 4.54
CA ILE A 189 -4.75 25.07 4.12
C ILE A 189 -3.92 23.84 3.76
N THR A 190 -2.84 24.02 3.03
CA THR A 190 -1.93 22.93 2.64
C THR A 190 -1.32 22.23 3.86
N VAL A 191 -0.87 23.00 4.85
CA VAL A 191 -0.31 22.44 6.11
C VAL A 191 -1.36 21.63 6.86
N ILE A 192 -2.61 22.12 6.95
CA ILE A 192 -3.71 21.42 7.62
C ILE A 192 -4.03 20.12 6.87
N CYS A 193 -4.26 20.17 5.57
CA CYS A 193 -4.57 19.00 4.75
C CYS A 193 -3.45 17.95 4.83
N PHE A 194 -2.20 18.38 4.74
CA PHE A 194 -1.06 17.49 4.87
C PHE A 194 -0.96 16.85 6.26
N SER A 195 -1.27 17.60 7.33
CA SER A 195 -1.28 17.07 8.70
C SER A 195 -2.32 15.97 8.87
N ILE A 196 -3.54 16.15 8.34
CA ILE A 196 -4.63 15.17 8.39
C ILE A 196 -4.24 13.91 7.59
N PHE A 197 -3.81 14.09 6.34
CA PHE A 197 -3.37 12.99 5.48
C PHE A 197 -2.25 12.16 6.12
N SER A 198 -1.29 12.84 6.72
CA SER A 198 -0.20 12.20 7.42
C SER A 198 -0.62 11.38 8.63
N GLN A 199 -1.55 11.88 9.42
CA GLN A 199 -2.06 11.12 10.57
C GLN A 199 -2.77 9.85 10.11
N ASN A 200 -3.55 9.91 9.05
CA ASN A 200 -4.32 8.78 8.55
C ASN A 200 -3.45 7.72 7.85
N LEU A 201 -2.29 8.10 7.30
CA LEU A 201 -1.41 7.17 6.59
C LEU A 201 -0.23 6.68 7.45
N CYS A 202 0.44 7.58 8.17
CA CYS A 202 1.70 7.24 8.85
C CYS A 202 1.49 6.56 10.21
N ARG A 203 0.41 6.88 10.94
CA ARG A 203 0.11 6.24 12.23
C ARG A 203 -0.16 4.74 12.08
N PRO A 204 -1.06 4.28 11.20
CA PRO A 204 -1.31 2.87 11.00
C PRO A 204 -0.06 2.09 10.57
N LEU A 205 0.69 2.60 9.59
CA LEU A 205 1.93 1.98 9.14
C LEU A 205 2.96 1.83 10.26
N LYS A 206 3.06 2.81 11.15
CA LYS A 206 3.94 2.73 12.32
C LYS A 206 3.43 1.70 13.34
N ALA A 207 2.12 1.61 13.55
CA ALA A 207 1.51 0.60 14.41
C ALA A 207 1.80 -0.81 13.88
N MET A 208 1.65 -1.02 12.55
CA MET A 208 1.98 -2.28 11.90
C MET A 208 3.46 -2.63 12.02
N ALA A 209 4.35 -1.67 11.78
CA ALA A 209 5.79 -1.89 11.95
C ALA A 209 6.16 -2.25 13.39
N ASN A 210 5.50 -1.65 14.38
CA ASN A 210 5.71 -2.00 15.79
C ASN A 210 5.15 -3.38 16.11
N ALA A 211 3.94 -3.72 15.65
CA ALA A 211 3.36 -5.04 15.84
C ALA A 211 4.22 -6.14 15.19
N ALA A 212 4.72 -5.89 13.98
CA ALA A 212 5.64 -6.82 13.30
C ALA A 212 6.96 -6.98 14.06
N LYS A 213 7.48 -5.92 14.65
CA LYS A 213 8.68 -5.96 15.48
C LYS A 213 8.44 -6.75 16.78
N GLU A 214 7.36 -6.49 17.48
CA GLU A 214 6.93 -7.23 18.67
C GLU A 214 6.77 -8.72 18.37
N PHE A 215 6.08 -9.03 17.25
CA PHE A 215 5.92 -10.38 16.77
C PHE A 215 7.27 -11.08 16.51
N GLY A 216 8.20 -10.40 15.85
CA GLY A 216 9.56 -10.90 15.60
C GLY A 216 10.39 -11.10 16.89
N HIS A 217 10.05 -10.44 17.99
CA HIS A 217 10.66 -10.66 19.31
C HIS A 217 9.97 -11.76 20.14
N GLY A 218 9.03 -12.48 19.53
CA GLY A 218 8.36 -13.63 20.16
C GLY A 218 7.01 -13.33 20.80
N ASN A 219 6.52 -12.11 20.73
CA ASN A 219 5.14 -11.79 21.14
C ASN A 219 4.17 -12.16 20.00
N LEU A 220 3.86 -13.45 19.88
CA LEU A 220 2.97 -13.99 18.84
C LEU A 220 1.51 -13.52 18.96
N LYS A 221 1.14 -12.86 20.07
CA LYS A 221 -0.19 -12.28 20.29
C LYS A 221 -0.30 -10.83 19.79
N ALA A 222 0.80 -10.23 19.33
CA ALA A 222 0.77 -8.89 18.76
C ALA A 222 -0.14 -8.84 17.55
N ARG A 223 -1.09 -7.89 17.55
CA ARG A 223 -2.04 -7.66 16.45
C ARG A 223 -2.11 -6.17 16.16
N VAL A 224 -2.54 -5.86 14.95
CA VAL A 224 -2.86 -4.50 14.52
C VAL A 224 -4.36 -4.28 14.68
N GLU A 225 -4.74 -3.16 15.29
CA GLU A 225 -6.16 -2.79 15.37
C GLU A 225 -6.70 -2.47 13.97
N THR A 226 -7.81 -3.10 13.62
CA THR A 226 -8.60 -2.81 12.42
C THR A 226 -9.78 -1.95 12.86
N SER A 227 -9.61 -0.63 12.86
CA SER A 227 -10.62 0.28 13.43
C SER A 227 -11.67 0.77 12.42
N GLY A 228 -11.52 0.44 11.14
CA GLY A 228 -12.40 0.94 10.06
C GLY A 228 -12.21 2.42 9.74
N ASP A 229 -11.32 3.11 10.44
CA ASP A 229 -10.99 4.52 10.22
C ASP A 229 -9.82 4.72 9.23
N TYR A 230 -9.23 3.62 8.76
CA TYR A 230 -8.09 3.66 7.82
C TYR A 230 -8.57 3.65 6.37
N THR A 231 -7.66 3.95 5.45
CA THR A 231 -7.95 3.71 4.02
C THR A 231 -8.09 2.21 3.76
N GLN A 232 -8.86 1.85 2.75
CA GLN A 232 -9.15 0.45 2.42
C GLN A 232 -7.88 -0.39 2.30
N GLU A 233 -6.83 0.13 1.67
CA GLU A 233 -5.56 -0.57 1.46
C GLU A 233 -4.81 -0.84 2.78
N ILE A 234 -4.93 0.07 3.73
CA ILE A 234 -4.32 -0.10 5.06
C ILE A 234 -5.09 -1.13 5.88
N ASP A 235 -6.42 -1.12 5.81
CA ASP A 235 -7.24 -2.13 6.48
C ASP A 235 -7.01 -3.53 5.90
N GLU A 236 -6.94 -3.67 4.57
CA GLU A 236 -6.60 -4.94 3.90
C GLU A 236 -5.22 -5.46 4.36
N LEU A 237 -4.23 -4.57 4.45
CA LEU A 237 -2.91 -4.93 4.92
C LEU A 237 -2.90 -5.33 6.41
N ALA A 238 -3.67 -4.65 7.25
CA ALA A 238 -3.82 -4.98 8.67
C ALA A 238 -4.50 -6.36 8.86
N VAL A 239 -5.54 -6.65 8.09
CA VAL A 239 -6.22 -7.95 8.07
C VAL A 239 -5.26 -9.06 7.60
N ALA A 240 -4.52 -8.82 6.51
CA ALA A 240 -3.54 -9.78 6.00
C ALA A 240 -2.43 -10.07 7.02
N PHE A 241 -1.91 -9.03 7.69
CA PHE A 241 -0.95 -9.19 8.78
C PHE A 241 -1.52 -10.01 9.94
N ASN A 242 -2.73 -9.70 10.40
CA ASN A 242 -3.37 -10.41 11.49
C ASN A 242 -3.63 -11.88 11.15
N ASN A 243 -4.04 -12.19 9.92
CA ASN A 243 -4.23 -13.55 9.44
C ASN A 243 -2.91 -14.33 9.44
N MET A 244 -1.84 -13.73 8.92
CA MET A 244 -0.49 -14.31 8.96
C MET A 244 -0.03 -14.54 10.40
N ALA A 245 -0.21 -13.57 11.29
CA ALA A 245 0.16 -13.67 12.69
C ALA A 245 -0.62 -14.80 13.40
N SER A 246 -1.91 -14.96 13.11
CA SER A 246 -2.74 -16.05 13.65
C SER A 246 -2.28 -17.41 13.16
N SER A 247 -1.94 -17.55 11.88
CA SER A 247 -1.44 -18.81 11.31
C SER A 247 -0.09 -19.21 11.92
N LEU A 248 0.80 -18.23 12.13
CA LEU A 248 2.11 -18.48 12.77
C LEU A 248 1.96 -18.81 14.27
N GLU A 249 1.09 -18.11 15.00
CA GLU A 249 0.80 -18.41 16.41
C GLU A 249 0.27 -19.85 16.55
N GLN A 250 -0.67 -20.24 15.70
CA GLN A 250 -1.22 -21.59 15.68
C GLN A 250 -0.14 -22.64 15.35
N SER A 251 0.70 -22.38 14.37
CA SER A 251 1.80 -23.28 13.99
C SER A 251 2.81 -23.46 15.14
N GLU A 252 3.18 -22.37 15.82
CA GLU A 252 4.12 -22.43 16.94
C GLU A 252 3.50 -23.12 18.16
N TYR A 253 2.20 -22.90 18.44
CA TYR A 253 1.47 -23.62 19.48
C TYR A 253 1.48 -25.15 19.20
N GLN A 254 1.15 -25.55 17.99
CA GLN A 254 1.17 -26.95 17.57
C GLN A 254 2.59 -27.57 17.69
N ARG A 255 3.64 -26.80 17.36
CA ARG A 255 5.04 -27.22 17.51
C ARG A 255 5.40 -27.43 18.98
N GLN A 256 5.03 -26.51 19.86
CA GLN A 256 5.30 -26.62 21.31
C GLN A 256 4.55 -27.78 21.94
N GLU A 257 3.26 -27.97 21.59
CA GLU A 257 2.47 -29.08 22.03
C GLU A 257 3.07 -30.44 21.57
N PHE A 258 3.54 -30.50 20.32
CA PHE A 258 4.23 -31.66 19.80
C PHE A 258 5.47 -31.99 20.63
N VAL A 259 6.36 -31.03 20.88
CA VAL A 259 7.58 -31.23 21.68
C VAL A 259 7.25 -31.67 23.11
N ALA A 260 6.24 -31.07 23.72
CA ALA A 260 5.80 -31.45 25.06
C ALA A 260 5.28 -32.89 25.11
N ASN A 261 4.41 -33.28 24.17
CA ASN A 261 3.85 -34.62 24.09
C ASN A 261 4.93 -35.68 23.79
N VAL A 262 5.86 -35.39 22.86
CA VAL A 262 7.02 -36.25 22.60
C VAL A 262 7.84 -36.47 23.86
N SER A 263 8.15 -35.41 24.58
CA SER A 263 8.95 -35.50 25.82
C SER A 263 8.26 -36.34 26.86
N HIS A 264 6.94 -36.21 27.01
CA HIS A 264 6.16 -37.01 27.96
C HIS A 264 6.12 -38.47 27.58
N GLU A 265 5.83 -38.78 26.30
CA GLU A 265 5.70 -40.15 25.79
C GLU A 265 7.08 -40.90 25.72
N LEU A 266 8.20 -40.18 25.66
CA LEU A 266 9.55 -40.74 25.81
C LEU A 266 9.94 -40.98 27.28
N LYS A 267 9.58 -40.05 28.18
CA LYS A 267 9.98 -40.13 29.59
C LYS A 267 9.41 -41.35 30.29
N THR A 268 8.14 -41.71 30.01
CA THR A 268 7.47 -42.81 30.68
C THR A 268 8.16 -44.18 30.46
N PRO A 269 8.39 -44.66 29.22
CA PRO A 269 9.12 -45.93 28.99
C PRO A 269 10.53 -45.89 29.50
N MET A 270 11.25 -44.76 29.38
CA MET A 270 12.61 -44.61 29.88
C MET A 270 12.68 -44.81 31.42
N THR A 271 11.73 -44.18 32.14
CA THR A 271 11.63 -44.36 33.61
C THR A 271 11.33 -45.81 33.99
N THR A 272 10.45 -46.49 33.22
CA THR A 272 10.10 -47.89 33.47
C THR A 272 11.27 -48.82 33.18
N ILE A 273 11.98 -48.60 32.08
CA ILE A 273 13.22 -49.36 31.74
C ILE A 273 14.29 -49.16 32.84
N GLY A 274 14.53 -47.90 33.23
CA GLY A 274 15.51 -47.57 34.29
C GLY A 274 15.15 -48.27 35.61
N GLY A 275 13.89 -48.13 36.05
CA GLY A 275 13.45 -48.74 37.30
C GLY A 275 13.53 -50.28 37.31
N TYR A 276 13.27 -50.94 36.18
CA TYR A 276 13.48 -52.42 36.12
C TYR A 276 14.94 -52.79 36.11
N VAL A 277 15.77 -52.08 35.37
CA VAL A 277 17.21 -52.33 35.33
C VAL A 277 17.84 -52.06 36.71
N ASP A 278 17.53 -50.93 37.35
CA ASP A 278 18.01 -50.62 38.68
C ASP A 278 17.56 -51.63 39.71
N GLY A 279 16.27 -52.07 39.69
CA GLY A 279 15.73 -53.09 40.59
C GLY A 279 16.37 -54.49 40.38
N ILE A 280 16.87 -54.80 39.20
CA ILE A 280 17.68 -56.00 38.96
C ILE A 280 19.06 -55.82 39.53
N LEU A 281 19.70 -54.68 39.32
CA LEU A 281 21.06 -54.39 39.75
C LEU A 281 21.19 -54.29 41.28
N ASP A 282 20.24 -53.75 41.98
CA ASP A 282 20.25 -53.58 43.43
C ASP A 282 19.64 -54.78 44.19
N GLY A 283 19.23 -55.82 43.47
CA GLY A 283 18.68 -57.04 44.06
C GLY A 283 17.24 -56.94 44.59
N THR A 284 16.55 -55.82 44.35
CA THR A 284 15.12 -55.67 44.69
C THR A 284 14.23 -56.61 43.88
N ILE A 285 14.65 -56.95 42.65
CA ILE A 285 14.02 -57.97 41.83
C ILE A 285 14.78 -59.30 42.04
N PRO A 286 14.06 -60.36 42.55
CA PRO A 286 14.69 -61.62 42.81
C PRO A 286 15.19 -62.30 41.50
N PRO A 287 16.25 -63.13 41.54
CA PRO A 287 16.83 -63.79 40.37
C PRO A 287 15.84 -64.63 39.59
N GLU A 288 14.83 -65.24 40.23
CA GLU A 288 13.82 -66.06 39.61
C GLU A 288 12.87 -65.24 38.70
N ARG A 289 12.84 -63.91 38.91
CA ARG A 289 11.98 -62.99 38.16
C ARG A 289 12.73 -62.13 37.16
N GLU A 290 14.05 -62.08 37.20
CA GLU A 290 14.90 -61.26 36.31
C GLU A 290 14.52 -61.42 34.85
N ARG A 291 14.36 -62.68 34.37
CA ARG A 291 14.02 -62.98 32.98
C ARG A 291 12.69 -62.33 32.54
N LYS A 292 11.71 -62.26 33.43
CA LYS A 292 10.44 -61.63 33.20
C LYS A 292 10.61 -60.11 33.04
N TYR A 293 11.37 -59.48 33.93
CA TYR A 293 11.55 -58.01 33.87
C TYR A 293 12.46 -57.63 32.70
N LEU A 294 13.48 -58.43 32.34
CA LEU A 294 14.26 -58.22 31.11
C LEU A 294 13.39 -58.35 29.86
N SER A 295 12.39 -59.26 29.83
CA SER A 295 11.46 -59.33 28.70
C SER A 295 10.56 -58.10 28.62
N LEU A 296 10.18 -57.48 29.76
CA LEU A 296 9.45 -56.22 29.82
C LEU A 296 10.32 -55.05 29.33
N VAL A 297 11.58 -54.99 29.77
CA VAL A 297 12.55 -54.02 29.27
C VAL A 297 12.71 -54.12 27.75
N SER A 298 12.90 -55.33 27.22
CA SER A 298 12.98 -55.58 25.77
C SER A 298 11.72 -55.12 25.02
N SER A 299 10.56 -55.36 25.57
CA SER A 299 9.30 -54.90 24.97
C SER A 299 9.15 -53.41 24.96
N GLU A 300 9.56 -52.71 26.04
CA GLU A 300 9.54 -51.23 26.11
C GLU A 300 10.58 -50.57 25.15
N ILE A 301 11.78 -51.18 24.98
CA ILE A 301 12.77 -50.73 23.98
C ILE A 301 12.20 -50.86 22.57
N LYS A 302 11.57 -51.99 22.21
CA LYS A 302 10.93 -52.18 20.90
C LYS A 302 9.78 -51.16 20.69
N ARG A 303 9.03 -50.87 21.73
CA ARG A 303 7.98 -49.90 21.73
C ARG A 303 8.56 -48.46 21.47
N LEU A 304 9.58 -48.10 22.21
CA LEU A 304 10.28 -46.83 22.07
C LEU A 304 10.87 -46.63 20.64
N SER A 305 11.44 -47.69 20.07
CA SER A 305 11.97 -47.67 18.70
C SER A 305 10.89 -47.42 17.66
N ARG A 306 9.70 -48.01 17.85
CA ARG A 306 8.54 -47.73 16.98
C ARG A 306 8.07 -46.28 17.09
N LEU A 307 8.01 -45.73 18.31
CA LEU A 307 7.64 -44.33 18.52
C LEU A 307 8.60 -43.36 17.77
N VAL A 308 9.93 -43.56 17.95
CA VAL A 308 10.94 -42.73 17.28
C VAL A 308 10.81 -42.81 15.75
N ARG A 309 10.58 -44.02 15.21
CA ARG A 309 10.40 -44.21 13.76
C ARG A 309 9.15 -43.46 13.28
N SER A 310 8.01 -43.57 13.98
CA SER A 310 6.79 -42.84 13.63
C SER A 310 6.98 -41.33 13.66
N MET A 311 7.79 -40.81 14.58
CA MET A 311 8.12 -39.36 14.62
C MET A 311 8.98 -38.92 13.43
N LEU A 312 9.94 -39.74 13.03
CA LEU A 312 10.77 -39.47 11.84
C LEU A 312 9.93 -39.49 10.56
N ASP A 313 8.97 -40.44 10.46
CA ASP A 313 8.06 -40.49 9.31
C ASP A 313 7.18 -39.23 9.23
N VAL A 314 6.62 -38.78 10.37
CA VAL A 314 5.85 -37.52 10.46
C VAL A 314 6.70 -36.32 10.02
N SER A 315 7.94 -36.20 10.49
CA SER A 315 8.82 -35.11 10.13
C SER A 315 9.13 -35.07 8.63
N ARG A 316 9.43 -36.25 8.05
CA ARG A 316 9.74 -36.36 6.61
C ARG A 316 8.55 -35.99 5.73
N LEU A 317 7.34 -36.43 6.09
CA LEU A 317 6.13 -36.13 5.33
C LEU A 317 5.76 -34.64 5.35
N GLN A 318 6.13 -33.92 6.42
CA GLN A 318 5.88 -32.49 6.53
C GLN A 318 6.86 -31.63 5.69
N ASP A 319 8.12 -32.05 5.59
CA ASP A 319 9.15 -31.23 4.98
C ASP A 319 9.25 -31.38 3.45
N GLN A 320 8.95 -32.55 2.90
CA GLN A 320 9.29 -32.86 1.51
C GLN A 320 8.11 -33.31 0.64
N GLY A 321 6.95 -33.63 1.24
CA GLY A 321 5.87 -34.29 0.49
C GLY A 321 6.32 -35.62 -0.10
N ILE A 322 5.56 -36.16 -1.06
CA ILE A 322 5.94 -37.37 -1.80
C ILE A 322 6.58 -36.97 -3.13
N PRO A 323 7.83 -37.40 -3.40
CA PRO A 323 8.48 -37.13 -4.66
C PRO A 323 7.71 -37.79 -5.83
N PRO A 324 7.48 -37.06 -6.95
CA PRO A 324 6.75 -37.61 -8.11
C PRO A 324 7.31 -38.93 -8.64
N GLU A 325 8.61 -39.14 -8.49
CA GLU A 325 9.33 -40.33 -8.96
C GLU A 325 8.93 -41.62 -8.21
N LYS A 326 8.37 -41.47 -6.99
CA LYS A 326 7.89 -42.58 -6.17
C LYS A 326 6.42 -42.93 -6.40
N MET A 327 5.72 -42.12 -7.16
CA MET A 327 4.33 -42.36 -7.51
C MET A 327 4.24 -43.44 -8.56
N VAL A 328 3.88 -44.65 -8.16
CA VAL A 328 3.75 -45.82 -9.03
C VAL A 328 2.32 -46.29 -9.17
N ARG A 329 1.98 -46.99 -10.24
CA ARG A 329 0.72 -47.68 -10.42
C ARG A 329 0.78 -49.01 -9.68
N PHE A 330 -0.18 -49.29 -8.82
CA PHE A 330 -0.27 -50.54 -8.06
C PHE A 330 -1.71 -51.02 -7.93
N ASP A 331 -1.91 -52.35 -7.72
CA ASP A 331 -3.22 -52.95 -7.42
C ASP A 331 -3.57 -52.72 -5.94
N VAL A 332 -4.66 -52.00 -5.70
CA VAL A 332 -5.11 -51.65 -4.34
C VAL A 332 -5.62 -52.86 -3.57
N ALA A 333 -6.30 -53.81 -4.28
CA ALA A 333 -6.81 -55.00 -3.64
C ALA A 333 -5.66 -55.92 -3.16
N GLU A 334 -4.60 -56.05 -3.99
CA GLU A 334 -3.39 -56.81 -3.63
C GLU A 334 -2.70 -56.17 -2.40
N CYS A 335 -2.51 -54.86 -2.41
CA CYS A 335 -1.88 -54.11 -1.29
C CYS A 335 -2.65 -54.33 0.02
N LEU A 336 -4.00 -54.20 0.00
CA LEU A 336 -4.84 -54.40 1.17
C LEU A 336 -4.82 -55.86 1.64
N GLY A 337 -4.84 -56.83 0.70
CA GLY A 337 -4.77 -58.25 0.98
C GLY A 337 -3.47 -58.67 1.67
N GLN A 338 -2.31 -58.17 1.15
CA GLN A 338 -1.01 -58.43 1.75
C GLN A 338 -0.93 -57.91 3.19
N VAL A 339 -1.45 -56.70 3.44
CA VAL A 339 -1.50 -56.13 4.79
C VAL A 339 -2.44 -56.95 5.70
N LEU A 340 -3.62 -57.30 5.23
CA LEU A 340 -4.60 -58.08 6.02
C LEU A 340 -4.02 -59.41 6.51
N ILE A 341 -3.27 -60.12 5.65
CA ILE A 341 -2.62 -61.39 6.00
C ILE A 341 -1.66 -61.21 7.19
N THR A 342 -0.99 -60.08 7.33
CA THR A 342 -0.11 -59.82 8.47
C THR A 342 -0.83 -59.78 9.82
N PHE A 343 -2.15 -59.60 9.80
CA PHE A 343 -3.01 -59.59 10.99
C PHE A 343 -3.75 -60.93 11.24
N GLU A 344 -3.53 -61.95 10.41
CA GLU A 344 -4.23 -63.22 10.50
C GLU A 344 -4.24 -63.83 11.92
N GLN A 345 -3.07 -63.85 12.61
CA GLN A 345 -3.01 -64.36 13.97
C GLN A 345 -3.84 -63.57 14.95
N LYS A 346 -3.80 -62.21 14.89
CA LYS A 346 -4.60 -61.37 15.80
C LYS A 346 -6.10 -61.47 15.54
N ILE A 347 -6.47 -61.62 14.26
CA ILE A 347 -7.85 -61.82 13.82
C ILE A 347 -8.39 -63.17 14.38
N ASN A 348 -7.61 -64.22 14.23
CA ASN A 348 -7.96 -65.57 14.73
C ASN A 348 -8.02 -65.60 16.27
N ASP A 349 -7.05 -64.97 16.96
CA ASP A 349 -7.02 -64.89 18.43
C ASP A 349 -8.26 -64.17 19.01
N LYS A 350 -8.80 -63.21 18.27
CA LYS A 350 -10.04 -62.48 18.63
C LYS A 350 -11.30 -63.04 18.02
N HIS A 351 -11.21 -64.09 17.19
CA HIS A 351 -12.34 -64.70 16.47
C HIS A 351 -13.17 -63.66 15.67
N LEU A 352 -12.46 -62.74 14.96
CA LEU A 352 -13.17 -61.70 14.20
C LEU A 352 -13.75 -62.25 12.91
N ASP A 353 -14.99 -61.82 12.58
CA ASP A 353 -15.60 -62.07 11.28
C ASP A 353 -15.10 -61.05 10.26
N VAL A 354 -14.43 -61.49 9.20
CA VAL A 354 -13.81 -60.61 8.19
C VAL A 354 -14.66 -60.57 6.93
N ALA A 355 -15.28 -59.43 6.67
CA ALA A 355 -16.05 -59.16 5.46
C ALA A 355 -15.23 -58.36 4.45
N VAL A 356 -14.85 -58.99 3.32
CA VAL A 356 -14.13 -58.34 2.23
C VAL A 356 -15.09 -58.13 1.06
N ASN A 357 -15.26 -56.87 0.64
CA ASN A 357 -16.09 -56.49 -0.49
C ASN A 357 -15.24 -55.75 -1.53
N PHE A 358 -14.52 -56.51 -2.37
CA PHE A 358 -13.70 -56.01 -3.47
C PHE A 358 -14.37 -56.36 -4.80
N PRO A 359 -14.20 -55.53 -5.84
CA PRO A 359 -14.59 -55.88 -7.21
C PRO A 359 -13.87 -57.13 -7.68
N GLU A 360 -14.52 -57.89 -8.59
CA GLU A 360 -13.90 -59.08 -9.22
C GLU A 360 -12.76 -58.75 -10.17
N TYR A 361 -12.61 -57.46 -10.52
CA TYR A 361 -11.53 -56.97 -11.38
C TYR A 361 -10.49 -56.21 -10.57
N SER A 362 -9.24 -56.12 -11.08
CA SER A 362 -8.17 -55.38 -10.45
C SER A 362 -8.42 -53.89 -10.48
N VAL A 363 -8.33 -53.21 -9.34
CA VAL A 363 -8.49 -51.78 -9.19
C VAL A 363 -7.11 -51.14 -8.99
N TYR A 364 -6.72 -50.33 -9.93
CA TYR A 364 -5.41 -49.68 -9.90
C TYR A 364 -5.48 -48.22 -9.42
N ALA A 365 -4.54 -47.87 -8.56
CA ALA A 365 -4.33 -46.46 -8.14
C ALA A 365 -2.91 -46.05 -8.38
N GLN A 366 -2.68 -44.72 -8.38
CA GLN A 366 -1.36 -44.10 -8.42
C GLN A 366 -0.98 -43.58 -7.03
N GLY A 367 0.18 -43.96 -6.51
CA GLY A 367 0.65 -43.55 -5.21
C GLY A 367 2.02 -44.13 -4.87
N GLU A 368 2.59 -43.72 -3.74
CA GLU A 368 3.77 -44.36 -3.16
C GLU A 368 3.36 -45.63 -2.43
N LEU A 369 3.67 -46.78 -2.98
CA LEU A 369 3.17 -48.10 -2.50
C LEU A 369 3.51 -48.31 -1.01
N ASP A 370 4.71 -48.01 -0.57
CA ASP A 370 5.11 -48.17 0.84
C ASP A 370 4.30 -47.27 1.78
N ALA A 371 4.04 -46.03 1.37
CA ALA A 371 3.23 -45.10 2.16
C ALA A 371 1.77 -45.53 2.24
N ILE A 372 1.17 -46.02 1.13
CA ILE A 372 -0.20 -46.54 1.13
C ILE A 372 -0.30 -47.87 1.91
N THR A 373 0.72 -48.73 1.83
CA THR A 373 0.83 -49.92 2.68
C THR A 373 0.83 -49.53 4.16
N GLN A 374 1.51 -48.47 4.54
CA GLN A 374 1.50 -47.95 5.92
C GLN A 374 0.14 -47.39 6.32
N VAL A 375 -0.59 -46.73 5.41
CA VAL A 375 -2.00 -46.31 5.63
C VAL A 375 -2.88 -47.52 5.94
N ALA A 376 -2.84 -48.52 5.07
CA ALA A 376 -3.62 -49.76 5.23
C ALA A 376 -3.26 -50.45 6.57
N TYR A 377 -2.00 -50.59 6.89
CA TYR A 377 -1.53 -51.18 8.14
C TYR A 377 -2.08 -50.44 9.36
N ASN A 378 -1.97 -49.09 9.42
CA ASN A 378 -2.42 -48.30 10.55
C ASN A 378 -3.96 -48.37 10.73
N LEU A 379 -4.71 -48.36 9.64
CA LEU A 379 -6.18 -48.45 9.70
C LEU A 379 -6.62 -49.88 10.09
N ILE A 380 -6.00 -50.91 9.55
CA ILE A 380 -6.34 -52.31 9.89
C ILE A 380 -5.91 -52.63 11.33
N ASP A 381 -4.71 -52.18 11.80
CA ASP A 381 -4.29 -52.35 13.20
C ASP A 381 -5.28 -51.67 14.18
N ASN A 382 -5.75 -50.45 13.85
CA ASN A 382 -6.76 -49.76 14.64
C ASN A 382 -8.08 -50.56 14.64
N ALA A 383 -8.56 -51.02 13.48
CA ALA A 383 -9.81 -51.78 13.37
C ALA A 383 -9.75 -53.10 14.16
N VAL A 384 -8.65 -53.87 14.03
CA VAL A 384 -8.43 -55.11 14.79
C VAL A 384 -8.32 -54.84 16.29
N LYS A 385 -7.64 -53.75 16.67
CA LYS A 385 -7.40 -53.35 18.07
C LYS A 385 -8.72 -53.03 18.79
N PHE A 386 -9.57 -52.19 18.18
CA PHE A 386 -10.81 -51.68 18.77
C PHE A 386 -12.01 -52.57 18.51
N CYS A 387 -11.92 -53.58 17.62
CA CYS A 387 -12.94 -54.58 17.44
C CYS A 387 -13.00 -55.51 18.67
N PRO A 388 -14.17 -55.74 19.29
CA PRO A 388 -14.33 -56.70 20.39
C PRO A 388 -14.17 -58.12 19.87
N PRO A 389 -13.83 -59.11 20.74
CA PRO A 389 -13.82 -60.50 20.36
C PRO A 389 -15.16 -60.94 19.74
N GLY A 390 -15.13 -61.68 18.61
CA GLY A 390 -16.31 -62.07 17.84
C GLY A 390 -16.95 -60.93 17.04
N GLY A 391 -16.33 -59.73 17.00
CA GLY A 391 -16.81 -58.59 16.21
C GLY A 391 -16.48 -58.72 14.73
N GLN A 392 -16.95 -57.74 13.92
CA GLN A 392 -16.81 -57.75 12.48
C GLN A 392 -15.76 -56.73 12.04
N LEU A 393 -14.82 -57.14 11.15
CA LEU A 393 -13.86 -56.32 10.45
C LEU A 393 -14.27 -56.26 8.97
N GLY A 394 -14.55 -55.07 8.45
CA GLY A 394 -14.96 -54.87 7.04
C GLY A 394 -13.88 -54.15 6.24
N LEU A 395 -13.59 -54.66 5.05
CA LEU A 395 -12.78 -53.98 4.06
C LEU A 395 -13.57 -53.83 2.78
N SER A 396 -13.70 -52.63 2.23
CA SER A 396 -14.39 -52.43 0.97
C SER A 396 -13.55 -51.55 0.02
N LEU A 397 -13.63 -51.86 -1.27
CA LEU A 397 -12.96 -51.17 -2.34
C LEU A 397 -13.99 -50.83 -3.39
N ARG A 398 -14.05 -49.56 -3.77
CA ARG A 398 -15.00 -49.08 -4.79
C ARG A 398 -14.31 -48.03 -5.68
N GLU A 399 -14.53 -48.18 -6.97
CA GLU A 399 -14.13 -47.19 -7.97
C GLU A 399 -15.32 -46.28 -8.31
N SER A 400 -15.09 -44.98 -8.37
CA SER A 400 -16.11 -44.02 -8.77
C SER A 400 -15.45 -42.84 -9.49
N GLY A 401 -15.67 -42.74 -10.79
CA GLY A 401 -15.02 -41.73 -11.65
C GLY A 401 -13.52 -41.95 -11.71
N SER A 402 -12.75 -40.90 -11.42
CA SER A 402 -11.28 -40.94 -11.39
C SER A 402 -10.71 -41.30 -10.01
N LYS A 403 -11.54 -41.72 -9.05
CA LYS A 403 -11.11 -41.98 -7.67
C LYS A 403 -11.42 -43.41 -7.26
N VAL A 404 -10.53 -43.95 -6.47
CA VAL A 404 -10.66 -45.24 -5.77
C VAL A 404 -10.95 -44.93 -4.31
N TYR A 405 -12.03 -45.48 -3.79
CA TYR A 405 -12.46 -45.36 -2.39
C TYR A 405 -12.11 -46.64 -1.66
N VAL A 406 -11.34 -46.51 -0.60
CA VAL A 406 -10.98 -47.62 0.29
C VAL A 406 -11.63 -47.36 1.65
N SER A 407 -12.47 -48.29 2.11
CA SER A 407 -13.08 -48.18 3.43
C SER A 407 -12.67 -49.38 4.30
N ILE A 408 -12.27 -49.07 5.54
CA ILE A 408 -11.95 -50.04 6.57
C ILE A 408 -12.85 -49.76 7.76
N SER A 409 -13.62 -50.77 8.17
CA SER A 409 -14.60 -50.65 9.24
C SER A 409 -14.47 -51.72 10.29
N ASN A 410 -14.88 -51.43 11.52
CA ASN A 410 -14.98 -52.37 12.60
C ASN A 410 -16.22 -52.13 13.44
N THR A 411 -16.77 -53.20 14.02
CA THR A 411 -17.71 -53.07 15.14
C THR A 411 -16.97 -52.72 16.42
N GLY A 412 -17.61 -51.99 17.33
CA GLY A 412 -17.03 -51.57 18.61
C GLY A 412 -17.74 -50.37 19.20
N ASP A 413 -17.10 -49.74 20.18
CA ASP A 413 -17.65 -48.53 20.81
C ASP A 413 -17.78 -47.38 19.79
N THR A 414 -18.92 -46.68 19.82
CA THR A 414 -19.15 -45.53 18.95
C THR A 414 -18.31 -44.33 19.41
N ILE A 415 -17.61 -43.73 18.50
CA ILE A 415 -16.84 -42.48 18.76
C ILE A 415 -17.85 -41.34 18.94
N PRO A 416 -17.76 -40.57 20.05
CA PRO A 416 -18.60 -39.38 20.24
C PRO A 416 -18.45 -38.38 19.09
N PRO A 417 -19.53 -37.70 18.65
CA PRO A 417 -19.47 -36.74 17.54
C PRO A 417 -18.48 -35.63 17.72
N GLU A 418 -18.28 -35.18 18.97
CA GLU A 418 -17.29 -34.14 19.33
C GLU A 418 -15.84 -34.57 19.16
N GLU A 419 -15.56 -35.88 19.21
CA GLU A 419 -14.23 -36.46 19.10
C GLU A 419 -13.86 -36.79 17.63
N LEU A 420 -14.86 -36.98 16.75
CA LEU A 420 -14.63 -37.35 15.35
C LEU A 420 -13.69 -36.37 14.60
N PRO A 421 -13.79 -35.05 14.75
CA PRO A 421 -12.82 -34.10 14.10
C PRO A 421 -11.41 -34.26 14.62
N LEU A 422 -11.22 -34.72 15.86
CA LEU A 422 -9.96 -34.76 16.58
C LEU A 422 -9.20 -36.07 16.44
N VAL A 423 -9.84 -37.16 15.93
CA VAL A 423 -9.20 -38.50 15.83
C VAL A 423 -7.94 -38.51 14.96
N PHE A 424 -7.81 -37.55 14.05
CA PHE A 424 -6.63 -37.39 13.19
C PHE A 424 -5.57 -36.42 13.78
N ASP A 425 -5.80 -35.87 14.98
CA ASP A 425 -4.83 -34.98 15.61
C ASP A 425 -3.70 -35.81 16.26
N ARG A 426 -2.52 -35.14 16.38
CA ARG A 426 -1.33 -35.77 16.96
C ARG A 426 -1.55 -36.10 18.44
N PHE A 427 -1.19 -37.33 18.84
CA PHE A 427 -1.28 -37.81 20.23
C PHE A 427 -2.71 -37.83 20.80
N HIS A 428 -3.73 -37.65 19.94
CA HIS A 428 -5.11 -37.70 20.37
C HIS A 428 -5.54 -39.14 20.74
N LYS A 429 -6.23 -39.30 21.88
CA LYS A 429 -6.76 -40.55 22.37
C LYS A 429 -8.10 -40.26 23.04
N ILE A 430 -9.16 -40.95 22.62
CA ILE A 430 -10.55 -40.75 23.08
C ILE A 430 -10.72 -41.03 24.56
N ASP A 431 -9.91 -41.91 25.15
CA ASP A 431 -9.99 -42.26 26.59
C ASP A 431 -8.62 -42.33 27.23
N LYS A 432 -8.29 -41.29 28.05
CA LYS A 432 -7.06 -41.24 28.84
C LYS A 432 -7.10 -42.21 30.04
N SER A 433 -8.27 -42.62 30.50
CA SER A 433 -8.45 -43.38 31.75
C SER A 433 -8.72 -44.89 31.55
N ARG A 434 -9.21 -45.32 30.37
CA ARG A 434 -9.55 -46.72 30.05
C ARG A 434 -8.51 -47.44 29.19
N SER A 435 -7.36 -46.85 28.86
CA SER A 435 -6.35 -47.50 28.03
C SER A 435 -5.61 -48.60 28.81
N LEU A 436 -6.31 -49.71 29.12
CA LEU A 436 -5.69 -51.00 29.41
C LEU A 436 -4.79 -51.50 28.26
N ASN A 437 -4.94 -50.92 27.06
CA ASN A 437 -4.07 -51.13 25.90
C ASN A 437 -3.06 -50.00 25.78
N ARG A 438 -1.89 -50.15 26.40
CA ARG A 438 -0.74 -49.25 26.40
C ARG A 438 -0.05 -49.08 25.02
N ASP A 439 -0.53 -49.72 23.95
CA ASP A 439 0.22 -49.87 22.68
C ASP A 439 0.02 -48.79 21.62
N GLY A 440 -0.80 -47.77 21.85
CA GLY A 440 -1.01 -46.70 20.87
C GLY A 440 -0.51 -45.33 21.35
N TRP A 441 0.26 -44.64 20.50
CA TRP A 441 0.79 -43.30 20.79
C TRP A 441 -0.13 -42.15 20.32
N GLY A 442 -1.23 -42.47 19.60
CA GLY A 442 -2.10 -41.47 18.97
C GLY A 442 -1.45 -40.80 17.73
N LEU A 443 -0.45 -41.46 17.14
CA LEU A 443 0.21 -40.99 15.92
C LEU A 443 -0.25 -41.69 14.65
N GLY A 444 -0.86 -42.91 14.77
CA GLY A 444 -1.20 -43.76 13.62
C GLY A 444 -2.18 -43.08 12.65
N LEU A 445 -3.29 -42.52 13.16
CA LEU A 445 -4.28 -41.84 12.33
C LEU A 445 -3.78 -40.50 11.79
N TYR A 446 -2.95 -39.79 12.55
CA TYR A 446 -2.28 -38.59 12.05
C TYR A 446 -1.36 -38.92 10.85
N ILE A 447 -0.58 -40.00 10.93
CA ILE A 447 0.29 -40.47 9.82
C ILE A 447 -0.58 -40.80 8.60
N VAL A 448 -1.69 -41.49 8.80
CA VAL A 448 -2.65 -41.83 7.74
C VAL A 448 -3.11 -40.55 7.03
N LYS A 449 -3.60 -39.56 7.78
CA LYS A 449 -4.06 -38.28 7.22
C LYS A 449 -2.92 -37.55 6.49
N ALA A 450 -1.73 -37.49 7.09
CA ALA A 450 -0.57 -36.85 6.48
C ALA A 450 -0.18 -37.48 5.14
N ILE A 451 -0.17 -38.82 5.06
CA ILE A 451 0.14 -39.57 3.83
C ILE A 451 -0.94 -39.29 2.77
N ILE A 452 -2.21 -39.43 3.10
CA ILE A 452 -3.31 -39.24 2.16
C ILE A 452 -3.34 -37.79 1.63
N CYS A 453 -3.20 -36.80 2.51
CA CYS A 453 -3.09 -35.38 2.10
C CYS A 453 -1.85 -35.12 1.23
N SER A 454 -0.72 -35.79 1.47
CA SER A 454 0.50 -35.67 0.63
C SER A 454 0.30 -36.23 -0.78
N HIS A 455 -0.69 -37.13 -0.97
CA HIS A 455 -1.10 -37.63 -2.27
C HIS A 455 -2.15 -36.73 -2.96
N GLY A 456 -2.57 -35.60 -2.32
CA GLY A 456 -3.64 -34.73 -2.82
C GLY A 456 -5.04 -35.31 -2.66
N GLU A 457 -5.18 -36.31 -1.80
CA GLU A 457 -6.40 -37.09 -1.54
C GLU A 457 -6.94 -36.82 -0.12
N ASP A 458 -8.12 -37.36 0.20
CA ASP A 458 -8.81 -37.09 1.45
C ASP A 458 -9.13 -38.35 2.23
N ILE A 459 -9.29 -38.21 3.56
CA ILE A 459 -9.74 -39.26 4.47
C ILE A 459 -10.84 -38.76 5.39
N SER A 460 -11.84 -39.57 5.60
CA SER A 460 -12.97 -39.31 6.49
C SER A 460 -13.22 -40.45 7.45
N VAL A 461 -13.94 -40.18 8.53
CA VAL A 461 -14.37 -41.15 9.51
C VAL A 461 -15.85 -40.97 9.81
N THR A 462 -16.55 -42.08 9.93
CA THR A 462 -17.92 -42.12 10.43
C THR A 462 -18.00 -43.15 11.54
N SER A 463 -18.76 -42.84 12.61
CA SER A 463 -18.97 -43.77 13.72
C SER A 463 -20.42 -43.64 14.19
N ARG A 464 -21.22 -44.70 13.98
CA ARG A 464 -22.64 -44.75 14.34
C ARG A 464 -23.05 -46.21 14.66
N ASP A 465 -23.98 -46.37 15.57
CA ASP A 465 -24.62 -47.64 15.88
C ASP A 465 -23.61 -48.78 16.16
N GLY A 466 -22.51 -48.48 16.85
CA GLY A 466 -21.50 -49.50 17.17
C GLY A 466 -20.63 -49.91 15.99
N LYS A 467 -20.62 -49.14 14.89
CA LYS A 467 -19.71 -49.33 13.74
C LYS A 467 -18.91 -48.09 13.49
N THR A 468 -17.57 -48.20 13.40
CA THR A 468 -16.67 -47.15 12.97
C THR A 468 -16.08 -47.52 11.61
N GLU A 469 -16.08 -46.55 10.67
CA GLU A 469 -15.60 -46.73 9.31
C GLU A 469 -14.72 -45.55 8.90
N PHE A 470 -13.48 -45.86 8.50
CA PHE A 470 -12.54 -44.91 7.90
C PHE A 470 -12.54 -45.11 6.40
N THR A 471 -12.74 -44.03 5.64
CA THR A 471 -12.74 -44.05 4.18
C THR A 471 -11.71 -43.05 3.63
N PHE A 472 -10.81 -43.54 2.82
CA PHE A 472 -9.85 -42.67 2.12
C PHE A 472 -9.94 -42.81 0.59
N THR A 473 -9.46 -41.81 -0.12
CA THR A 473 -9.43 -41.77 -1.58
C THR A 473 -8.03 -41.96 -2.12
N LEU A 474 -7.95 -42.49 -3.33
CA LEU A 474 -6.73 -42.55 -4.14
C LEU A 474 -7.05 -42.15 -5.59
N ALA A 475 -6.08 -41.60 -6.31
CA ALA A 475 -6.23 -41.33 -7.73
C ALA A 475 -6.29 -42.64 -8.51
N GLY A 476 -7.45 -42.92 -9.11
CA GLY A 476 -7.67 -44.12 -9.95
C GLY A 476 -6.93 -44.01 -11.28
N VAL A 477 -6.34 -45.13 -11.71
CA VAL A 477 -5.72 -45.24 -13.03
C VAL A 477 -6.60 -46.19 -13.83
N ASN A 478 -7.34 -45.69 -14.81
CA ASN A 478 -8.17 -46.50 -15.68
C ASN A 478 -7.36 -47.68 -16.25
N SER A 479 -7.89 -48.88 -16.12
CA SER A 479 -7.39 -50.05 -16.87
C SER A 479 -7.55 -49.74 -18.36
N LEU A 480 -6.44 -49.57 -19.08
CA LEU A 480 -6.42 -49.57 -20.54
C LEU A 480 -6.90 -50.92 -21.02
#